data_7343a32f1566b90c299e12b6f03eae5d
#
_entry.id   7343a32f1566b90c299e12b6f03eae5d
#
_cell.length_a   1.000
_cell.length_b   1.000
_cell.length_c   1.000
_cell.angle_alpha   90.00
_cell.angle_beta   90.00
_cell.angle_gamma   90.00
#
_symmetry.space_group_name_H-M   'P 1'
#
loop_
_entity.id
_entity.type
_entity.pdbx_description
1 polymer ?
#
loop_
_entity_poly.entity_id
_entity_poly.type
_entity_poly.pdbx_seq_one_letter_code
_entity_poly.pdbx_strand_id
1 'polypeptide(L)'
;VFLDDFNRCNTMIQGAVMELINEGTYVSWSLPKNTTIALSRNPDDGNYSVQSEDSALLSRYIDFNIKFDIDAFAEWAENYGLDGKAINFAIYYENELFDPNNKNHLTTINPRSYTTFCNAISGIQDWSDPSSLALILNISKGCFHDTDNIVGSLFTNFIANKLDKLVSPEDML
;
A
#
# COMPACT_ATOMS: atom_id res chain seq x y z
N VAL A 1 -3.01 21.52 -7.63
CA VAL A 1 -2.59 20.52 -8.64
C VAL A 1 -1.86 19.40 -7.90
N PHE A 2 -2.20 18.14 -8.21
CA PHE A 2 -1.50 16.98 -7.70
C PHE A 2 -0.81 16.25 -8.86
N LEU A 3 0.49 15.98 -8.71
CA LEU A 3 1.30 15.24 -9.67
C LEU A 3 1.79 13.95 -9.00
N ASP A 4 1.25 12.83 -9.46
CA ASP A 4 1.54 11.52 -8.90
C ASP A 4 2.77 10.88 -9.55
N ASP A 5 3.50 10.08 -8.77
CA ASP A 5 4.71 9.34 -9.23
C ASP A 5 5.76 10.25 -9.92
N PHE A 6 5.93 11.47 -9.42
CA PHE A 6 6.73 12.51 -10.07
C PHE A 6 8.16 12.07 -10.42
N ASN A 7 8.84 11.35 -9.54
CA ASN A 7 10.21 10.90 -9.79
C ASN A 7 10.33 9.67 -10.70
N ARG A 8 9.21 9.18 -11.24
CA ARG A 8 9.20 8.16 -12.30
C ARG A 8 9.17 8.74 -13.72
N CYS A 9 8.91 10.04 -13.84
CA CYS A 9 8.95 10.71 -15.12
C CYS A 9 10.39 11.00 -15.57
N ASN A 10 10.57 11.25 -16.86
CA ASN A 10 11.88 11.59 -17.39
C ASN A 10 12.34 13.00 -16.96
N THR A 11 13.64 13.25 -17.07
CA THR A 11 14.27 14.53 -16.64
C THR A 11 13.72 15.77 -17.36
N MET A 12 13.22 15.61 -18.59
CA MET A 12 12.61 16.74 -19.32
C MET A 12 11.29 17.16 -18.64
N ILE A 13 10.46 16.21 -18.24
CA ILE A 13 9.21 16.48 -17.50
C ILE A 13 9.52 17.06 -16.12
N GLN A 14 10.52 16.52 -15.43
CA GLN A 14 10.96 17.07 -14.12
C GLN A 14 11.41 18.53 -14.27
N GLY A 15 12.17 18.86 -15.32
CA GLY A 15 12.55 20.23 -15.63
C GLY A 15 11.37 21.16 -15.88
N ALA A 16 10.37 20.70 -16.63
CA ALA A 16 9.16 21.46 -16.89
C ALA A 16 8.33 21.74 -15.62
N VAL A 17 8.23 20.73 -14.75
CA VAL A 17 7.55 20.87 -13.44
C VAL A 17 8.32 21.80 -12.52
N MET A 18 9.66 21.75 -12.55
CA MET A 18 10.51 22.68 -11.78
C MET A 18 10.29 24.14 -12.20
N GLU A 19 10.19 24.40 -13.52
CA GLU A 19 9.84 25.74 -14.04
C GLU A 19 8.46 26.16 -13.56
N LEU A 20 7.48 25.25 -13.61
CA LEU A 20 6.13 25.49 -13.13
C LEU A 20 6.06 25.80 -11.63
N ILE A 21 6.86 25.11 -10.81
CA ILE A 21 6.93 25.35 -9.36
C ILE A 21 7.55 26.74 -9.08
N ASN A 22 8.60 27.12 -9.82
CA ASN A 22 9.31 28.38 -9.61
C ASN A 22 8.55 29.59 -10.10
N GLU A 23 8.08 29.50 -11.35
CA GLU A 23 7.56 30.66 -12.10
C GLU A 23 6.03 30.73 -12.07
N GLY A 24 5.38 29.62 -11.70
CA GLY A 24 3.92 29.50 -11.84
C GLY A 24 3.46 29.45 -13.29
N THR A 25 4.40 29.34 -14.23
CA THR A 25 4.14 29.33 -15.68
C THR A 25 4.94 28.23 -16.36
N TYR A 26 4.43 27.76 -17.49
CA TYR A 26 5.18 26.88 -18.39
C TYR A 26 4.80 27.18 -19.83
N VAL A 27 5.77 27.62 -20.63
CA VAL A 27 5.60 28.08 -22.01
C VAL A 27 4.55 29.20 -22.07
N SER A 28 3.35 28.95 -22.60
CA SER A 28 2.24 29.93 -22.72
C SER A 28 1.12 29.72 -21.69
N TRP A 29 1.29 28.78 -20.77
CA TRP A 29 0.30 28.45 -19.76
C TRP A 29 0.74 28.93 -18.38
N SER A 30 -0.21 29.38 -17.56
CA SER A 30 0.03 29.87 -16.21
C SER A 30 -0.90 29.18 -15.23
N LEU A 31 -0.37 28.88 -14.04
CA LEU A 31 -1.18 28.38 -12.93
C LEU A 31 -2.19 29.46 -12.50
N PRO A 32 -3.42 29.07 -12.18
CA PRO A 32 -4.37 29.98 -11.54
C PRO A 32 -3.79 30.55 -10.25
N LYS A 33 -4.19 31.76 -9.87
CA LYS A 33 -3.80 32.37 -8.59
C LYS A 33 -4.24 31.46 -7.43
N ASN A 34 -3.40 31.39 -6.40
CA ASN A 34 -3.63 30.57 -5.20
C ASN A 34 -3.64 29.06 -5.48
N THR A 35 -2.92 28.60 -6.49
CA THR A 35 -2.73 27.17 -6.74
C THR A 35 -1.60 26.64 -5.87
N THR A 36 -1.84 25.54 -5.18
CA THR A 36 -0.80 24.73 -4.53
C THR A 36 -0.48 23.53 -5.42
N ILE A 37 0.80 23.21 -5.56
CA ILE A 37 1.27 21.99 -6.20
C ILE A 37 1.64 21.01 -5.11
N ALA A 38 1.10 19.80 -5.16
CA ALA A 38 1.53 18.67 -4.37
C ALA A 38 2.08 17.58 -5.29
N LEU A 39 3.15 16.92 -4.87
CA LEU A 39 3.82 15.85 -5.60
C LEU A 39 3.80 14.58 -4.75
N SER A 40 3.60 13.42 -5.36
CA SER A 40 3.99 12.16 -4.75
C SER A 40 5.24 11.60 -5.40
N ARG A 41 6.05 10.88 -4.64
CA ARG A 41 7.25 10.23 -5.15
C ARG A 41 7.50 8.91 -4.41
N ASN A 42 8.18 8.00 -5.08
CA ASN A 42 8.62 6.76 -4.48
C ASN A 42 10.02 6.93 -3.86
N PRO A 43 10.37 6.16 -2.82
CA PRO A 43 11.72 6.14 -2.27
C PRO A 43 12.76 5.72 -3.34
N ASP A 44 13.95 6.31 -3.28
CA ASP A 44 15.10 5.88 -4.08
C ASP A 44 15.94 4.89 -3.24
N ASP A 45 15.36 3.72 -3.00
CA ASP A 45 15.93 2.64 -2.18
C ASP A 45 16.28 1.38 -2.99
N GLY A 46 16.19 1.47 -4.32
CA GLY A 46 16.45 0.38 -5.26
C GLY A 46 15.25 -0.53 -5.54
N ASN A 47 14.14 -0.38 -4.82
CA ASN A 47 12.92 -1.15 -5.05
C ASN A 47 12.06 -0.57 -6.18
N TYR A 48 12.28 0.68 -6.52
CA TYR A 48 11.52 1.40 -7.54
C TYR A 48 12.44 1.91 -8.65
N SER A 49 11.95 1.86 -9.90
CA SER A 49 12.63 2.52 -11.02
C SER A 49 12.29 4.00 -11.00
N VAL A 50 13.15 4.78 -10.34
CA VAL A 50 12.99 6.23 -10.17
C VAL A 50 14.19 6.97 -10.78
N GLN A 51 14.00 8.24 -11.13
CA GLN A 51 15.07 9.14 -11.49
C GLN A 51 15.57 9.84 -10.22
N SER A 52 16.89 9.92 -10.03
CA SER A 52 17.44 10.67 -8.91
C SER A 52 17.14 12.16 -9.08
N GLU A 53 16.72 12.77 -7.99
CA GLU A 53 16.40 14.19 -7.93
C GLU A 53 17.63 14.98 -7.48
N ASP A 54 17.93 16.08 -8.16
CA ASP A 54 19.04 16.92 -7.76
C ASP A 54 18.68 17.83 -6.57
N SER A 55 19.71 18.41 -5.94
CA SER A 55 19.53 19.30 -4.80
C SER A 55 18.77 20.59 -5.15
N ALA A 56 18.83 21.02 -6.40
CA ALA A 56 18.10 22.18 -6.86
C ALA A 56 16.60 21.93 -6.88
N LEU A 57 16.17 20.75 -7.29
CA LEU A 57 14.76 20.34 -7.23
C LEU A 57 14.29 20.16 -5.79
N LEU A 58 15.05 19.42 -4.97
CA LEU A 58 14.72 19.15 -3.58
C LEU A 58 14.56 20.40 -2.72
N SER A 59 15.27 21.48 -3.05
CA SER A 59 15.18 22.76 -2.32
C SER A 59 13.89 23.56 -2.55
N ARG A 60 13.03 23.13 -3.48
CA ARG A 60 11.85 23.89 -3.93
C ARG A 60 10.54 23.42 -3.33
N TYR A 61 10.55 22.33 -2.59
CA TYR A 61 9.37 21.81 -1.93
C TYR A 61 9.65 21.34 -0.51
N ILE A 62 8.61 21.20 0.27
CA ILE A 62 8.66 20.60 1.61
C ILE A 62 8.36 19.12 1.47
N ASP A 63 9.26 18.30 1.99
CA ASP A 63 9.16 16.85 1.91
C ASP A 63 8.51 16.25 3.16
N PHE A 64 7.56 15.36 2.96
CA PHE A 64 6.89 14.62 4.01
C PHE A 64 7.04 13.12 3.75
N ASN A 65 7.65 12.42 4.67
CA ASN A 65 7.72 10.95 4.61
C ASN A 65 6.46 10.34 5.22
N ILE A 66 5.62 9.73 4.37
CA ILE A 66 4.41 9.04 4.80
C ILE A 66 4.79 7.60 5.14
N LYS A 67 4.54 7.20 6.38
CA LYS A 67 4.71 5.83 6.86
C LYS A 67 3.37 5.11 6.88
N PHE A 68 3.42 3.80 6.68
CA PHE A 68 2.28 2.94 6.93
C PHE A 68 1.92 2.97 8.42
N ASP A 69 0.63 2.97 8.70
CA ASP A 69 0.05 2.91 10.04
C ASP A 69 -1.08 1.90 10.02
N ILE A 70 -0.99 0.88 10.86
CA ILE A 70 -1.93 -0.25 10.85
C ILE A 70 -3.31 0.16 11.36
N ASP A 71 -3.38 1.07 12.34
CA ASP A 71 -4.66 1.53 12.89
C ASP A 71 -5.42 2.36 11.86
N ALA A 72 -4.72 3.28 11.17
CA ALA A 72 -5.30 4.04 10.07
C ALA A 72 -5.74 3.14 8.91
N PHE A 73 -4.97 2.08 8.61
CA PHE A 73 -5.37 1.09 7.61
C PHE A 73 -6.63 0.32 8.04
N ALA A 74 -6.70 -0.11 9.31
CA ALA A 74 -7.84 -0.86 9.82
C ALA A 74 -9.13 -0.03 9.79
N GLU A 75 -9.08 1.24 10.24
CA GLU A 75 -10.20 2.17 10.15
C GLU A 75 -10.67 2.39 8.70
N TRP A 76 -9.73 2.60 7.79
CA TRP A 76 -10.04 2.72 6.37
C TRP A 76 -10.66 1.44 5.81
N ALA A 77 -10.10 0.27 6.15
CA ALA A 77 -10.53 -1.04 5.67
C ALA A 77 -11.96 -1.38 6.12
N GLU A 78 -12.31 -1.03 7.36
CA GLU A 78 -13.67 -1.17 7.88
C GLU A 78 -14.66 -0.27 7.10
N ASN A 79 -14.31 1.00 6.93
CA ASN A 79 -15.12 1.95 6.15
C ASN A 79 -15.25 1.54 4.67
N TYR A 80 -14.22 0.91 4.11
CA TYR A 80 -14.21 0.39 2.75
C TYR A 80 -15.07 -0.89 2.61
N GLY A 81 -15.33 -1.60 3.72
CA GLY A 81 -16.17 -2.80 3.78
C GLY A 81 -15.39 -4.10 3.60
N LEU A 82 -14.12 -4.16 3.98
CA LEU A 82 -13.39 -5.41 4.07
C LEU A 82 -13.94 -6.29 5.19
N ASP A 83 -13.82 -7.61 5.04
CA ASP A 83 -14.22 -8.57 6.06
C ASP A 83 -13.40 -8.38 7.35
N GLY A 84 -14.07 -8.35 8.51
CA GLY A 84 -13.42 -8.15 9.80
C GLY A 84 -12.35 -9.19 10.13
N LYS A 85 -12.47 -10.43 9.63
CA LYS A 85 -11.43 -11.46 9.82
C LYS A 85 -10.16 -11.11 9.06
N ALA A 86 -10.30 -10.54 7.86
CA ALA A 86 -9.16 -10.06 7.08
C ALA A 86 -8.49 -8.86 7.75
N ILE A 87 -9.28 -7.94 8.33
CA ILE A 87 -8.75 -6.80 9.08
C ILE A 87 -7.98 -7.30 10.31
N ASN A 88 -8.56 -8.21 11.10
CA ASN A 88 -7.92 -8.80 12.27
C ASN A 88 -6.62 -9.55 11.91
N PHE A 89 -6.62 -10.26 10.78
CA PHE A 89 -5.39 -10.89 10.30
C PHE A 89 -4.30 -9.86 9.98
N ALA A 90 -4.66 -8.76 9.32
CA ALA A 90 -3.71 -7.70 9.00
C ALA A 90 -3.10 -7.05 10.26
N ILE A 91 -3.92 -6.81 11.28
CA ILE A 91 -3.46 -6.28 12.58
C ILE A 91 -2.54 -7.29 13.30
N TYR A 92 -2.91 -8.55 13.31
CA TYR A 92 -2.16 -9.59 14.02
C TYR A 92 -0.80 -9.88 13.37
N TYR A 93 -0.74 -9.84 12.03
CA TYR A 93 0.46 -10.13 11.23
C TYR A 93 1.04 -8.87 10.57
N GLU A 94 0.91 -7.70 11.20
CA GLU A 94 1.41 -6.43 10.67
C GLU A 94 2.88 -6.51 10.24
N ASN A 95 3.72 -7.07 11.12
CA ASN A 95 5.16 -7.17 10.88
C ASN A 95 5.51 -8.06 9.68
N GLU A 96 4.78 -9.16 9.49
CA GLU A 96 4.99 -10.08 8.38
C GLU A 96 4.46 -9.51 7.06
N LEU A 97 3.39 -8.70 7.13
CA LEU A 97 2.73 -8.16 5.96
C LEU A 97 3.33 -6.82 5.49
N PHE A 98 3.67 -5.94 6.42
CA PHE A 98 3.87 -4.53 6.08
C PHE A 98 5.18 -3.92 6.62
N ASP A 99 5.94 -4.61 7.48
CA ASP A 99 7.23 -4.10 7.93
C ASP A 99 8.33 -4.36 6.89
N PRO A 100 8.85 -3.33 6.22
CA PRO A 100 9.92 -3.47 5.21
C PRO A 100 11.26 -3.92 5.83
N ASN A 101 11.42 -3.83 7.15
CA ASN A 101 12.62 -4.29 7.84
C ASN A 101 12.57 -5.78 8.20
N ASN A 102 11.42 -6.42 8.06
CA ASN A 102 11.31 -7.86 8.25
C ASN A 102 12.07 -8.59 7.14
N LYS A 103 13.01 -9.47 7.52
CA LYS A 103 13.86 -10.21 6.58
C LYS A 103 13.09 -11.11 5.61
N ASN A 104 11.88 -11.49 5.97
CA ASN A 104 11.01 -12.33 5.16
C ASN A 104 9.95 -11.49 4.40
N HIS A 105 9.99 -10.17 4.54
CA HIS A 105 9.04 -9.30 3.85
C HIS A 105 9.29 -9.31 2.35
N LEU A 106 8.23 -9.54 1.58
CA LEU A 106 8.24 -9.41 0.14
C LEU A 106 7.68 -8.03 -0.24
N THR A 107 8.40 -7.29 -1.06
CA THR A 107 7.98 -5.94 -1.52
C THR A 107 6.66 -5.96 -2.30
N THR A 108 6.24 -7.13 -2.77
CA THR A 108 4.95 -7.37 -3.41
C THR A 108 3.79 -7.39 -2.42
N ILE A 109 4.07 -7.60 -1.11
CA ILE A 109 3.08 -7.57 -0.04
C ILE A 109 3.03 -6.15 0.51
N ASN A 110 1.95 -5.47 0.26
CA ASN A 110 1.70 -4.10 0.68
C ASN A 110 0.18 -3.89 0.85
N PRO A 111 -0.28 -2.78 1.43
CA PRO A 111 -1.70 -2.54 1.66
C PRO A 111 -2.59 -2.67 0.42
N ARG A 112 -2.07 -2.28 -0.77
CA ARG A 112 -2.80 -2.38 -2.03
C ARG A 112 -2.98 -3.83 -2.48
N SER A 113 -1.90 -4.64 -2.48
CA SER A 113 -1.98 -6.05 -2.87
C SER A 113 -2.79 -6.85 -1.84
N TYR A 114 -2.70 -6.49 -0.56
CA TYR A 114 -3.52 -7.09 0.48
C TYR A 114 -5.02 -6.79 0.29
N THR A 115 -5.37 -5.55 0.00
CA THR A 115 -6.76 -5.17 -0.34
C THR A 115 -7.26 -5.92 -1.58
N THR A 116 -6.41 -6.07 -2.60
CA THR A 116 -6.75 -6.84 -3.80
C THR A 116 -7.05 -8.30 -3.46
N PHE A 117 -6.24 -8.90 -2.59
CA PHE A 117 -6.47 -10.24 -2.08
C PHE A 117 -7.80 -10.35 -1.33
N CYS A 118 -8.07 -9.44 -0.38
CA CYS A 118 -9.33 -9.41 0.38
C CYS A 118 -10.55 -9.31 -0.53
N ASN A 119 -10.50 -8.44 -1.53
CA ASN A 119 -11.57 -8.29 -2.52
C ASN A 119 -11.76 -9.57 -3.36
N ALA A 120 -10.67 -10.24 -3.73
CA ALA A 120 -10.74 -11.47 -4.51
C ALA A 120 -11.38 -12.64 -3.74
N ILE A 121 -11.24 -12.69 -2.42
CA ILE A 121 -11.85 -13.74 -1.57
C ILE A 121 -13.22 -13.36 -1.00
N SER A 122 -13.66 -12.12 -1.15
CA SER A 122 -14.90 -11.60 -0.54
C SER A 122 -16.17 -12.36 -0.94
N GLY A 123 -16.19 -12.99 -2.13
CA GLY A 123 -17.31 -13.81 -2.60
C GLY A 123 -17.36 -15.22 -2.01
N ILE A 124 -16.36 -15.65 -1.25
CA ILE A 124 -16.32 -16.98 -0.63
C ILE A 124 -17.12 -16.92 0.69
N GLN A 125 -18.20 -17.69 0.77
CA GLN A 125 -19.12 -17.60 1.92
C GLN A 125 -18.56 -18.25 3.20
N ASP A 126 -17.89 -19.39 3.08
CA ASP A 126 -17.29 -20.10 4.22
C ASP A 126 -15.80 -20.29 3.99
N TRP A 127 -15.00 -19.48 4.67
CA TRP A 127 -13.54 -19.55 4.58
C TRP A 127 -12.94 -20.73 5.36
N SER A 128 -13.73 -21.41 6.22
CA SER A 128 -13.26 -22.55 7.00
C SER A 128 -13.43 -23.90 6.27
N ASP A 129 -14.16 -23.92 5.17
CA ASP A 129 -14.32 -25.11 4.34
C ASP A 129 -12.99 -25.47 3.64
N PRO A 130 -12.58 -26.76 3.62
CA PRO A 130 -11.30 -27.17 3.02
C PRO A 130 -11.12 -26.77 1.55
N SER A 131 -12.19 -26.79 0.75
CA SER A 131 -12.14 -26.36 -0.65
C SER A 131 -11.95 -24.84 -0.78
N SER A 132 -12.58 -24.08 0.10
CA SER A 132 -12.42 -22.63 0.20
C SER A 132 -11.01 -22.25 0.64
N LEU A 133 -10.46 -22.94 1.63
CA LEU A 133 -9.07 -22.72 2.06
C LEU A 133 -8.08 -22.98 0.93
N ALA A 134 -8.25 -24.06 0.16
CA ALA A 134 -7.42 -24.35 -1.00
C ALA A 134 -7.51 -23.25 -2.08
N LEU A 135 -8.73 -22.73 -2.32
CA LEU A 135 -8.95 -21.64 -3.26
C LEU A 135 -8.29 -20.33 -2.78
N ILE A 136 -8.47 -19.98 -1.50
CA ILE A 136 -7.84 -18.80 -0.87
C ILE A 136 -6.32 -18.88 -0.99
N LEU A 137 -5.74 -20.05 -0.74
CA LEU A 137 -4.31 -20.29 -0.87
C LEU A 137 -3.82 -20.07 -2.31
N ASN A 138 -4.58 -20.46 -3.31
CA ASN A 138 -4.23 -20.21 -4.71
C ASN A 138 -4.38 -18.75 -5.11
N ILE A 139 -5.43 -18.08 -4.63
CA ILE A 139 -5.66 -16.64 -4.88
C ILE A 139 -4.51 -15.81 -4.28
N SER A 140 -4.11 -16.10 -3.03
CA SER A 140 -3.02 -15.39 -2.34
C SER A 140 -1.71 -15.47 -3.11
N LYS A 141 -1.37 -16.64 -3.64
CA LYS A 141 -0.18 -16.83 -4.47
C LYS A 141 -0.17 -15.92 -5.70
N GLY A 142 -1.32 -15.75 -6.34
CA GLY A 142 -1.48 -14.85 -7.48
C GLY A 142 -1.42 -13.37 -7.11
N CYS A 143 -2.05 -12.99 -5.99
CA CYS A 143 -2.11 -11.60 -5.54
C CYS A 143 -0.77 -11.07 -5.03
N PHE A 144 0.01 -11.92 -4.35
CA PHE A 144 1.26 -11.51 -3.72
C PHE A 144 2.50 -11.86 -4.55
N HIS A 145 2.34 -12.62 -5.65
CA HIS A 145 3.46 -13.14 -6.45
C HIS A 145 4.49 -13.89 -5.60
N ASP A 146 4.02 -14.50 -4.52
CA ASP A 146 4.81 -15.25 -3.55
C ASP A 146 4.86 -16.72 -3.95
N THR A 147 6.04 -17.19 -4.38
CA THR A 147 6.24 -18.58 -4.79
C THR A 147 6.08 -19.57 -3.63
N ASP A 148 6.50 -19.16 -2.44
CA ASP A 148 6.44 -19.98 -1.22
C ASP A 148 5.09 -19.87 -0.52
N ASN A 149 4.27 -18.90 -0.97
CA ASN A 149 2.91 -18.65 -0.49
C ASN A 149 2.82 -18.53 1.05
N ILE A 150 3.75 -17.78 1.62
CA ILE A 150 3.88 -17.60 3.08
C ILE A 150 2.62 -16.93 3.63
N VAL A 151 2.19 -15.82 3.03
CA VAL A 151 1.00 -15.07 3.50
C VAL A 151 -0.26 -15.90 3.36
N GLY A 152 -0.43 -16.62 2.25
CA GLY A 152 -1.59 -17.51 2.07
C GLY A 152 -1.63 -18.62 3.11
N SER A 153 -0.48 -19.20 3.45
CA SER A 153 -0.36 -20.21 4.48
C SER A 153 -0.67 -19.65 5.87
N LEU A 154 -0.16 -18.46 6.21
CA LEU A 154 -0.48 -17.78 7.46
C LEU A 154 -1.97 -17.47 7.57
N PHE A 155 -2.58 -16.93 6.50
CA PHE A 155 -4.00 -16.58 6.46
C PHE A 155 -4.90 -17.81 6.63
N THR A 156 -4.65 -18.88 5.88
CA THR A 156 -5.45 -20.10 5.97
C THR A 156 -5.30 -20.77 7.34
N ASN A 157 -4.11 -20.75 7.94
CA ASN A 157 -3.89 -21.23 9.30
C ASN A 157 -4.64 -20.37 10.34
N PHE A 158 -4.62 -19.03 10.17
CA PHE A 158 -5.36 -18.11 11.03
C PHE A 158 -6.86 -18.43 11.04
N ILE A 159 -7.45 -18.60 9.86
CA ILE A 159 -8.87 -18.96 9.73
C ILE A 159 -9.15 -20.37 10.30
N ALA A 160 -8.32 -21.38 9.94
CA ALA A 160 -8.51 -22.76 10.38
C ALA A 160 -8.44 -22.92 11.91
N ASN A 161 -7.57 -22.15 12.56
CA ASN A 161 -7.41 -22.15 14.02
C ASN A 161 -8.41 -21.25 14.74
N LYS A 162 -9.33 -20.61 14.03
CA LYS A 162 -10.35 -19.69 14.57
C LYS A 162 -9.74 -18.52 15.37
N LEU A 163 -8.53 -18.09 15.00
CA LEU A 163 -7.86 -16.95 15.62
C LEU A 163 -8.60 -15.63 15.31
N ASP A 164 -9.48 -15.66 14.32
CA ASP A 164 -10.42 -14.60 13.98
C ASP A 164 -11.41 -14.23 15.11
N LYS A 165 -11.55 -15.12 16.11
CA LYS A 165 -12.42 -14.93 17.28
C LYS A 165 -11.71 -14.34 18.50
N LEU A 166 -10.38 -14.19 18.45
CA LEU A 166 -9.58 -13.82 19.60
C LEU A 166 -9.49 -12.32 19.87
N VAL A 167 -10.01 -11.49 18.97
CA VAL A 167 -9.88 -10.03 19.12
C VAL A 167 -11.19 -9.35 18.70
N SER A 168 -12.20 -9.42 19.56
CA SER A 168 -13.20 -8.36 19.58
C SER A 168 -12.70 -7.26 20.53
N PRO A 169 -12.69 -5.99 20.13
CA PRO A 169 -12.37 -4.89 21.05
C PRO A 169 -13.30 -4.86 22.28
N GLU A 170 -14.50 -5.45 22.15
CA GLU A 170 -15.48 -5.59 23.24
C GLU A 170 -15.11 -6.69 24.24
N ASP A 171 -14.25 -7.64 23.85
CA ASP A 171 -13.78 -8.73 24.72
C ASP A 171 -12.52 -8.35 25.51
N MET A 172 -11.95 -7.14 25.26
CA MET A 172 -10.76 -6.63 25.96
C MET A 172 -11.09 -5.59 27.06
N LEU A 173 -12.34 -5.29 27.29
CA LEU A 173 -12.82 -4.40 28.36
C LEU A 173 -13.57 -5.19 29.44
#